data_78c83cb7ed7d89d92509bef2b86a7da7
#
_entry.id   78c83cb7ed7d89d92509bef2b86a7da7
#
_cell.length_a   1.000
_cell.length_b   1.000
_cell.length_c   1.000
_cell.angle_alpha   90.00
_cell.angle_beta   90.00
_cell.angle_gamma   90.00
#
_symmetry.space_group_name_H-M   'P 1'
#
loop_
_entity.id
_entity.type
_entity.pdbx_description
1 polymer ?
#
loop_
_entity_poly.entity_id
_entity_poly.type
_entity_poly.pdbx_seq_one_letter_code
_entity_poly.pdbx_strand_id
1 'polypeptide(L)'
;KGTVIALTHRPHPGVVKRCEAFDDIIKEYPDIKLITEQHVPAEQPINDAQDIVANLLTANPDKDSITAVFAAWDEPAIGAAKALQEAGRDEVIVTGVDGNEQAVEMIKDGTNLKATVKQNFEGMADIVCEQMDKYFVGEEIEKGEMYAPAELITQENAQ
;
A
#
# COMPACT_ATOMS: atom_id res chain seq x y z
N LYS A 1 -12.68 -12.33 9.10
CA LYS A 1 -11.96 -13.57 8.84
C LYS A 1 -11.52 -13.61 7.40
N GLY A 2 -10.25 -13.90 7.15
CA GLY A 2 -9.71 -13.93 5.80
C GLY A 2 -8.24 -14.32 5.77
N THR A 3 -7.70 -14.31 4.56
CA THR A 3 -6.31 -14.66 4.27
C THR A 3 -5.69 -13.55 3.41
N VAL A 4 -4.51 -13.09 3.80
CA VAL A 4 -3.86 -11.92 3.21
C VAL A 4 -2.49 -12.28 2.66
N ILE A 5 -2.15 -11.73 1.49
CA ILE A 5 -0.79 -11.65 0.96
C ILE A 5 -0.25 -10.25 1.24
N ALA A 6 1.00 -10.13 1.68
CA ALA A 6 1.68 -8.84 1.81
C ALA A 6 2.76 -8.70 0.72
N LEU A 7 2.70 -7.61 -0.03
CA LEU A 7 3.70 -7.20 -1.02
C LEU A 7 4.51 -6.04 -0.44
N THR A 8 5.80 -6.27 -0.22
CA THR A 8 6.63 -5.36 0.59
C THR A 8 7.97 -5.04 -0.04
N HIS A 9 8.61 -3.97 0.43
CA HIS A 9 10.00 -3.61 0.11
C HIS A 9 10.67 -3.06 1.37
N ARG A 10 10.94 -3.92 2.34
CA ARG A 10 11.49 -3.53 3.66
C ARG A 10 12.87 -2.84 3.64
N PRO A 11 13.74 -2.98 2.62
CA PRO A 11 14.96 -2.17 2.56
C PRO A 11 14.73 -0.65 2.48
N HIS A 12 13.55 -0.20 1.99
CA HIS A 12 13.23 1.22 1.90
C HIS A 12 12.69 1.76 3.24
N PRO A 13 13.26 2.83 3.82
CA PRO A 13 12.91 3.30 5.16
C PRO A 13 11.44 3.75 5.31
N GLY A 14 10.84 4.33 4.28
CA GLY A 14 9.42 4.70 4.30
C GLY A 14 8.49 3.50 4.17
N VAL A 15 8.86 2.50 3.37
CA VAL A 15 8.07 1.29 3.15
C VAL A 15 8.12 0.36 4.37
N VAL A 16 9.27 0.23 5.04
CA VAL A 16 9.37 -0.62 6.24
C VAL A 16 8.40 -0.19 7.33
N LYS A 17 8.21 1.11 7.54
CA LYS A 17 7.25 1.63 8.52
C LYS A 17 5.79 1.24 8.21
N ARG A 18 5.42 1.23 6.93
CA ARG A 18 4.10 0.77 6.48
C ARG A 18 3.92 -0.72 6.76
N CYS A 19 4.99 -1.51 6.54
CA CYS A 19 4.98 -2.94 6.82
C CYS A 19 4.89 -3.22 8.34
N GLU A 20 5.64 -2.48 9.15
CA GLU A 20 5.57 -2.59 10.63
C GLU A 20 4.16 -2.25 11.15
N ALA A 21 3.54 -1.19 10.64
CA ALA A 21 2.16 -0.83 10.98
C ALA A 21 1.18 -1.94 10.56
N PHE A 22 1.35 -2.54 9.38
CA PHE A 22 0.56 -3.70 8.97
C PHE A 22 0.78 -4.90 9.89
N ASP A 23 2.03 -5.20 10.24
CA ASP A 23 2.39 -6.31 11.15
C ASP A 23 1.75 -6.14 12.55
N ASP A 24 1.65 -4.90 13.02
CA ASP A 24 1.03 -4.61 14.32
C ASP A 24 -0.50 -4.71 14.25
N ILE A 25 -1.11 -4.12 13.23
CA ILE A 25 -2.56 -4.17 13.06
C ILE A 25 -3.06 -5.61 12.87
N ILE A 26 -2.38 -6.43 12.05
CA ILE A 26 -2.87 -7.79 11.77
C ILE A 26 -2.88 -8.68 13.02
N LYS A 27 -2.04 -8.40 14.02
CA LYS A 27 -2.04 -9.11 15.30
C LYS A 27 -3.33 -8.89 16.11
N GLU A 28 -3.99 -7.75 15.92
CA GLU A 28 -5.26 -7.43 16.57
C GLU A 28 -6.45 -8.22 15.98
N TYR A 29 -6.25 -8.84 14.80
CA TYR A 29 -7.27 -9.57 14.08
C TYR A 29 -6.92 -11.05 13.89
N PRO A 30 -7.01 -11.90 14.94
CA PRO A 30 -6.54 -13.31 14.90
C PRO A 30 -7.26 -14.17 13.86
N ASP A 31 -8.42 -13.73 13.36
CA ASP A 31 -9.17 -14.38 12.29
C ASP A 31 -8.67 -14.04 10.89
N ILE A 32 -7.72 -13.12 10.77
CA ILE A 32 -7.02 -12.79 9.52
C ILE A 32 -5.64 -13.45 9.55
N LYS A 33 -5.34 -14.23 8.52
CA LYS A 33 -4.07 -14.95 8.43
C LYS A 33 -3.21 -14.39 7.31
N LEU A 34 -2.00 -13.98 7.64
CA LEU A 34 -0.98 -13.71 6.63
C LEU A 34 -0.50 -15.04 6.04
N ILE A 35 -0.73 -15.26 4.75
CA ILE A 35 -0.28 -16.47 4.03
C ILE A 35 1.21 -16.37 3.76
N THR A 36 1.62 -15.24 3.20
CA THR A 36 3.00 -14.98 2.82
C THR A 36 3.27 -13.48 2.70
N GLU A 37 4.49 -13.10 2.98
CA GLU A 37 5.05 -11.81 2.60
C GLU A 37 6.00 -12.03 1.42
N GLN A 38 5.85 -11.22 0.38
CA GLN A 38 6.69 -11.27 -0.82
C GLN A 38 7.39 -9.94 -1.00
N HIS A 39 8.70 -10.01 -1.22
CA HIS A 39 9.49 -8.85 -1.60
C HIS A 39 9.23 -8.48 -3.05
N VAL A 40 8.90 -7.21 -3.30
CA VAL A 40 8.77 -6.66 -4.66
C VAL A 40 9.94 -5.73 -4.93
N PRO A 41 10.77 -6.00 -5.95
CA PRO A 41 11.84 -5.11 -6.38
C PRO A 41 11.30 -3.75 -6.86
N ALA A 42 12.09 -2.70 -6.68
CA ALA A 42 11.66 -1.34 -7.03
C ALA A 42 11.83 -1.00 -8.52
N GLU A 43 12.49 -1.84 -9.30
CA GLU A 43 12.83 -1.58 -10.71
C GLU A 43 11.63 -1.75 -11.65
N GLN A 44 10.79 -2.78 -11.43
CA GLN A 44 9.60 -3.06 -12.23
C GLN A 44 8.43 -3.52 -11.35
N PRO A 45 8.04 -2.74 -10.34
CA PRO A 45 7.17 -3.20 -9.25
C PRO A 45 5.79 -3.66 -9.71
N ILE A 46 5.23 -3.07 -10.78
CA ILE A 46 3.95 -3.50 -11.34
C ILE A 46 4.05 -4.90 -11.94
N ASN A 47 5.05 -5.13 -12.78
CA ASN A 47 5.22 -6.42 -13.47
C ASN A 47 5.61 -7.52 -12.47
N ASP A 48 6.56 -7.23 -11.58
CA ASP A 48 7.01 -8.19 -10.58
C ASP A 48 5.87 -8.60 -9.64
N ALA A 49 5.05 -7.66 -9.20
CA ALA A 49 3.88 -7.94 -8.37
C ALA A 49 2.80 -8.73 -9.11
N GLN A 50 2.57 -8.43 -10.41
CA GLN A 50 1.63 -9.18 -11.24
C GLN A 50 2.07 -10.64 -11.35
N ASP A 51 3.34 -10.92 -11.63
CA ASP A 51 3.90 -12.26 -11.72
C ASP A 51 3.84 -13.00 -10.37
N ILE A 52 4.22 -12.33 -9.28
CA ILE A 52 4.14 -12.89 -7.93
C ILE A 52 2.71 -13.32 -7.59
N VAL A 53 1.72 -12.45 -7.81
CA VAL A 53 0.33 -12.74 -7.48
C VAL A 53 -0.24 -13.82 -8.40
N ALA A 54 0.05 -13.81 -9.70
CA ALA A 54 -0.36 -14.87 -10.63
C ALA A 54 0.16 -16.26 -10.20
N ASN A 55 1.43 -16.33 -9.77
CA ASN A 55 2.02 -17.57 -9.25
C ASN A 55 1.34 -18.01 -7.94
N LEU A 56 1.04 -17.09 -7.03
CA LEU A 56 0.35 -17.39 -5.78
C LEU A 56 -1.10 -17.85 -6.01
N LEU A 57 -1.80 -17.28 -6.97
CA LEU A 57 -3.15 -17.73 -7.37
C LEU A 57 -3.11 -19.14 -7.95
N THR A 58 -2.09 -19.47 -8.74
CA THR A 58 -1.89 -20.83 -9.28
C THR A 58 -1.63 -21.84 -8.17
N ALA A 59 -0.85 -21.47 -7.16
CA ALA A 59 -0.56 -22.32 -6.01
C ALA A 59 -1.74 -22.44 -5.03
N ASN A 60 -2.70 -21.50 -5.07
CA ASN A 60 -3.86 -21.42 -4.19
C ASN A 60 -5.16 -21.25 -5.02
N PRO A 61 -5.60 -22.29 -5.75
CA PRO A 61 -6.66 -22.18 -6.74
C PRO A 61 -8.06 -21.96 -6.14
N ASP A 62 -8.26 -22.33 -4.88
CA ASP A 62 -9.56 -22.18 -4.23
C ASP A 62 -9.92 -20.71 -4.03
N LYS A 63 -11.16 -20.31 -4.31
CA LYS A 63 -11.62 -18.92 -4.23
C LYS A 63 -11.40 -18.30 -2.85
N ASP A 64 -11.59 -19.06 -1.79
CA ASP A 64 -11.46 -18.60 -0.41
C ASP A 64 -9.99 -18.63 0.12
N SER A 65 -9.05 -19.13 -0.68
CA SER A 65 -7.66 -19.29 -0.27
C SER A 65 -6.93 -17.96 -0.09
N ILE A 66 -7.28 -16.95 -0.92
CA ILE A 66 -6.74 -15.59 -0.85
C ILE A 66 -7.93 -14.63 -0.88
N THR A 67 -8.06 -13.79 0.15
CA THR A 67 -9.17 -12.83 0.27
C THR A 67 -8.74 -11.38 0.15
N ALA A 68 -7.47 -11.09 0.41
CA ALA A 68 -6.93 -9.76 0.28
C ALA A 68 -5.44 -9.74 -0.07
N VAL A 69 -5.00 -8.64 -0.68
CA VAL A 69 -3.60 -8.29 -0.89
C VAL A 69 -3.34 -6.92 -0.28
N PHE A 70 -2.43 -6.86 0.69
CA PHE A 70 -1.84 -5.62 1.16
C PHE A 70 -0.59 -5.34 0.33
N ALA A 71 -0.53 -4.20 -0.33
CA ALA A 71 0.68 -3.71 -0.98
C ALA A 71 1.18 -2.46 -0.27
N ALA A 72 2.45 -2.45 0.10
CA ALA A 72 3.03 -1.37 0.88
C ALA A 72 3.17 -0.05 0.07
N TRP A 73 2.94 -0.10 -1.25
CA TRP A 73 2.78 1.08 -2.13
C TRP A 73 1.97 0.74 -3.38
N ASP A 74 1.61 1.77 -4.16
CA ASP A 74 0.57 1.63 -5.20
C ASP A 74 0.99 0.81 -6.42
N GLU A 75 2.26 0.86 -6.86
CA GLU A 75 2.67 0.11 -8.04
C GLU A 75 2.48 -1.41 -7.88
N PRO A 76 2.90 -2.06 -6.78
CA PRO A 76 2.55 -3.46 -6.55
C PRO A 76 1.06 -3.71 -6.39
N ALA A 77 0.30 -2.75 -5.82
CA ALA A 77 -1.15 -2.87 -5.73
C ALA A 77 -1.79 -2.93 -7.12
N ILE A 78 -1.32 -2.09 -8.05
CA ILE A 78 -1.74 -2.09 -9.45
C ILE A 78 -1.42 -3.43 -10.12
N GLY A 79 -0.20 -3.94 -9.93
CA GLY A 79 0.21 -5.25 -10.45
C GLY A 79 -0.64 -6.40 -9.93
N ALA A 80 -0.88 -6.41 -8.62
CA ALA A 80 -1.74 -7.40 -7.97
C ALA A 80 -3.18 -7.35 -8.51
N ALA A 81 -3.76 -6.16 -8.66
CA ALA A 81 -5.10 -5.99 -9.17
C ALA A 81 -5.23 -6.49 -10.63
N LYS A 82 -4.21 -6.25 -11.47
CA LYS A 82 -4.17 -6.78 -12.85
C LYS A 82 -4.15 -8.31 -12.87
N ALA A 83 -3.29 -8.95 -12.05
CA ALA A 83 -3.24 -10.41 -11.96
C ALA A 83 -4.57 -11.02 -11.51
N LEU A 84 -5.25 -10.38 -10.56
CA LEU A 84 -6.56 -10.81 -10.08
C LEU A 84 -7.64 -10.68 -11.17
N GLN A 85 -7.66 -9.58 -11.91
CA GLN A 85 -8.58 -9.37 -13.03
C GLN A 85 -8.37 -10.43 -14.13
N GLU A 86 -7.12 -10.70 -14.51
CA GLU A 86 -6.77 -11.71 -15.51
C GLU A 86 -7.19 -13.13 -15.07
N ALA A 87 -7.11 -13.40 -13.76
CA ALA A 87 -7.53 -14.67 -13.18
C ALA A 87 -9.04 -14.78 -12.87
N GLY A 88 -9.82 -13.70 -13.08
CA GLY A 88 -11.25 -13.65 -12.76
C GLY A 88 -11.53 -13.75 -11.26
N ARG A 89 -10.65 -13.20 -10.42
CA ARG A 89 -10.74 -13.22 -8.95
C ARG A 89 -11.26 -11.89 -8.41
N ASP A 90 -12.46 -11.50 -8.81
CA ASP A 90 -13.08 -10.20 -8.49
C ASP A 90 -13.41 -10.02 -7.00
N GLU A 91 -13.49 -11.13 -6.25
CA GLU A 91 -13.77 -11.14 -4.81
C GLU A 91 -12.58 -10.73 -3.94
N VAL A 92 -11.36 -10.77 -4.46
CA VAL A 92 -10.15 -10.43 -3.71
C VAL A 92 -9.94 -8.91 -3.68
N ILE A 93 -9.79 -8.34 -2.50
CA ILE A 93 -9.54 -6.91 -2.34
C ILE A 93 -8.04 -6.61 -2.31
N VAL A 94 -7.65 -5.49 -2.91
CA VAL A 94 -6.28 -4.98 -2.89
C VAL A 94 -6.26 -3.60 -2.23
N THR A 95 -5.24 -3.32 -1.44
CA THR A 95 -4.99 -1.99 -0.88
C THR A 95 -3.56 -1.55 -1.18
N GLY A 96 -3.39 -0.25 -1.40
CA GLY A 96 -2.09 0.38 -1.66
C GLY A 96 -1.84 1.59 -0.75
N VAL A 97 -0.72 2.25 -0.98
CA VAL A 97 -0.33 3.52 -0.34
C VAL A 97 0.41 4.35 -1.38
N ASP A 98 0.16 5.60 -1.46
CA ASP A 98 0.78 6.76 -2.11
C ASP A 98 -0.28 7.68 -2.73
N GLY A 99 -1.40 7.13 -3.22
CA GLY A 99 -2.43 7.90 -3.91
C GLY A 99 -2.00 8.31 -5.31
N ASN A 100 -1.27 7.44 -6.03
CA ASN A 100 -0.89 7.76 -7.39
C ASN A 100 -2.11 7.75 -8.33
N GLU A 101 -2.01 8.50 -9.42
CA GLU A 101 -3.12 8.78 -10.32
C GLU A 101 -3.74 7.48 -10.90
N GLN A 102 -2.91 6.54 -11.31
CA GLN A 102 -3.37 5.25 -11.85
C GLN A 102 -4.11 4.41 -10.80
N ALA A 103 -3.62 4.39 -9.55
CA ALA A 103 -4.29 3.66 -8.47
C ALA A 103 -5.65 4.28 -8.14
N VAL A 104 -5.72 5.62 -8.08
CA VAL A 104 -6.99 6.35 -7.84
C VAL A 104 -8.00 6.07 -8.96
N GLU A 105 -7.56 6.07 -10.23
CA GLU A 105 -8.42 5.73 -11.36
C GLU A 105 -8.95 4.28 -11.28
N MET A 106 -8.10 3.31 -10.94
CA MET A 106 -8.51 1.92 -10.74
C MET A 106 -9.51 1.75 -9.59
N ILE A 107 -9.37 2.52 -8.50
CA ILE A 107 -10.32 2.54 -7.39
C ILE A 107 -11.68 3.12 -7.86
N LYS A 108 -11.65 4.22 -8.59
CA LYS A 108 -12.82 4.87 -9.17
C LYS A 108 -13.60 3.93 -10.09
N ASP A 109 -12.88 3.17 -10.90
CA ASP A 109 -13.46 2.19 -11.84
C ASP A 109 -13.98 0.92 -11.14
N GLY A 110 -13.81 0.79 -9.84
CA GLY A 110 -14.34 -0.31 -9.04
C GLY A 110 -13.60 -1.64 -9.20
N THR A 111 -12.34 -1.61 -9.62
CA THR A 111 -11.48 -2.80 -9.78
C THR A 111 -11.22 -3.52 -8.45
N ASN A 112 -10.33 -4.51 -8.44
CA ASN A 112 -9.86 -5.17 -7.20
C ASN A 112 -9.15 -4.20 -6.23
N LEU A 113 -8.53 -3.13 -6.73
CA LEU A 113 -7.93 -2.09 -5.89
C LEU A 113 -9.03 -1.24 -5.26
N LYS A 114 -9.21 -1.36 -3.93
CA LYS A 114 -10.33 -0.76 -3.21
C LYS A 114 -9.98 0.49 -2.43
N ALA A 115 -8.70 0.63 -2.07
CA ALA A 115 -8.24 1.78 -1.31
C ALA A 115 -6.75 2.05 -1.52
N THR A 116 -6.38 3.32 -1.44
CA THR A 116 -5.00 3.77 -1.26
C THR A 116 -4.94 4.89 -0.21
N VAL A 117 -3.80 5.06 0.43
CA VAL A 117 -3.56 6.19 1.34
C VAL A 117 -2.72 7.23 0.61
N LYS A 118 -3.37 8.33 0.21
CA LYS A 118 -2.71 9.44 -0.47
C LYS A 118 -1.78 10.19 0.48
N GLN A 119 -0.50 10.28 0.11
CA GLN A 119 0.48 11.05 0.85
C GLN A 119 0.26 12.55 0.65
N ASN A 120 0.41 13.31 1.73
CA ASN A 120 0.33 14.78 1.70
C ASN A 120 1.72 15.38 1.49
N PHE A 121 2.24 15.30 0.26
CA PHE A 121 3.56 15.83 -0.08
C PHE A 121 3.69 17.33 0.14
N GLU A 122 2.61 18.09 -0.11
CA GLU A 122 2.57 19.52 0.13
C GLU A 122 2.73 19.85 1.62
N GLY A 123 1.96 19.21 2.49
CA GLY A 123 2.11 19.35 3.94
C GLY A 123 3.45 18.88 4.47
N MET A 124 4.07 17.85 3.86
CA MET A 124 5.45 17.45 4.19
C MET A 124 6.45 18.55 3.82
N ALA A 125 6.30 19.17 2.65
CA ALA A 125 7.14 20.28 2.22
C ALA A 125 6.99 21.49 3.14
N ASP A 126 5.76 21.83 3.54
CA ASP A 126 5.48 22.93 4.46
C ASP A 126 6.17 22.72 5.82
N ILE A 127 6.09 21.50 6.38
CA ILE A 127 6.78 21.13 7.62
C ILE A 127 8.30 21.34 7.48
N VAL A 128 8.90 20.89 6.37
CA VAL A 128 10.33 21.04 6.12
C VAL A 128 10.69 22.52 6.02
N CYS A 129 9.95 23.34 5.27
CA CYS A 129 10.19 24.75 5.11
C CYS A 129 10.10 25.49 6.47
N GLU A 130 9.08 25.18 7.27
CA GLU A 130 8.93 25.76 8.60
C GLU A 130 10.12 25.46 9.52
N GLN A 131 10.61 24.20 9.52
CA GLN A 131 11.77 23.83 10.34
C GLN A 131 13.07 24.49 9.83
N MET A 132 13.21 24.66 8.52
CA MET A 132 14.33 25.38 7.93
C MET A 132 14.31 26.86 8.31
N ASP A 133 13.17 27.51 8.25
CA ASP A 133 13.04 28.93 8.65
C ASP A 133 13.41 29.13 10.12
N LYS A 134 12.92 28.27 11.02
CA LYS A 134 13.34 28.29 12.45
C LYS A 134 14.82 28.12 12.60
N TYR A 135 15.44 27.18 11.88
CA TYR A 135 16.88 26.96 11.92
C TYR A 135 17.68 28.19 11.50
N PHE A 136 17.28 28.85 10.40
CA PHE A 136 18.03 30.04 9.89
C PHE A 136 17.91 31.27 10.76
N VAL A 137 16.84 31.41 11.55
CA VAL A 137 16.68 32.50 12.51
C VAL A 137 17.23 32.17 13.90
N GLY A 138 17.81 30.97 14.08
CA GLY A 138 18.39 30.52 15.34
C GLY A 138 17.40 30.07 16.40
N GLU A 139 16.17 29.72 15.98
CA GLU A 139 15.18 29.11 16.85
C GLU A 139 15.41 27.62 16.99
N GLU A 140 14.80 27.00 18.02
CA GLU A 140 14.91 25.57 18.24
C GLU A 140 14.02 24.84 17.23
N ILE A 141 14.59 23.86 16.49
CA ILE A 141 13.88 22.98 15.59
C ILE A 141 13.32 21.77 16.36
N GLU A 142 12.20 21.26 15.93
CA GLU A 142 11.62 20.04 16.49
C GLU A 142 12.54 18.85 16.23
N LYS A 143 12.69 17.99 17.25
CA LYS A 143 13.49 16.76 17.15
C LYS A 143 12.56 15.56 17.02
N GLY A 144 12.87 14.70 16.05
CA GLY A 144 12.13 13.46 15.84
C GLY A 144 11.37 13.46 14.52
N GLU A 145 10.41 12.54 14.43
CA GLU A 145 9.62 12.36 13.22
C GLU A 145 8.40 13.26 13.25
N MET A 146 8.18 13.97 12.16
CA MET A 146 7.01 14.80 11.93
C MET A 146 6.19 14.22 10.79
N TYR A 147 4.87 14.26 10.91
CA TYR A 147 3.97 13.66 9.94
C TYR A 147 2.96 14.69 9.42
N ALA A 148 2.84 14.75 8.10
CA ALA A 148 1.72 15.43 7.47
C ALA A 148 0.51 14.49 7.43
N PRO A 149 -0.73 14.99 7.68
CA PRO A 149 -1.93 14.17 7.60
C PRO A 149 -2.10 13.57 6.20
N ALA A 150 -2.30 12.27 6.13
CA ALA A 150 -2.59 11.54 4.90
C ALA A 150 -4.11 11.38 4.71
N GLU A 151 -4.53 11.07 3.48
CA GLU A 151 -5.94 10.91 3.12
C GLU A 151 -6.20 9.47 2.64
N LEU A 152 -7.23 8.82 3.19
CA LEU A 152 -7.71 7.55 2.68
C LEU A 152 -8.59 7.78 1.44
N ILE A 153 -8.18 7.22 0.32
CA ILE A 153 -8.94 7.24 -0.93
C ILE A 153 -9.64 5.89 -1.09
N THR A 154 -10.94 5.92 -1.28
CA THR A 154 -11.82 4.80 -1.60
C THR A 154 -12.70 5.17 -2.79
N GLN A 155 -13.53 4.25 -3.28
CA GLN A 155 -14.45 4.55 -4.38
C GLN A 155 -15.43 5.69 -4.06
N GLU A 156 -15.69 5.97 -2.79
CA GLU A 156 -16.62 7.03 -2.37
C GLU A 156 -16.06 8.44 -2.59
N ASN A 157 -14.72 8.61 -2.53
CA ASN A 157 -14.06 9.90 -2.65
C ASN A 157 -12.97 9.96 -3.73
N ALA A 158 -12.77 8.92 -4.52
CA ALA A 158 -11.88 8.92 -5.69
C ALA A 158 -12.43 9.86 -6.78
N GLN A 159 -11.70 10.96 -7.05
CA GLN A 159 -12.07 11.99 -8.03
C GLN A 159 -11.09 12.04 -9.19
#